data_aa3f64f296f8c0ad97e13458444f839c
#
_entry.id   aa3f64f296f8c0ad97e13458444f839c
#
_cell.length_a   1.000
_cell.length_b   1.000
_cell.length_c   1.000
_cell.angle_alpha   90.00
_cell.angle_beta   90.00
_cell.angle_gamma   90.00
#
_symmetry.space_group_name_H-M   'P 1'
#
loop_
_entity.id
_entity.type
_entity.pdbx_description
1 polymer ?
#
loop_
_entity_poly.entity_id
_entity_poly.type
_entity_poly.pdbx_seq_one_letter_code
_entity_poly.pdbx_strand_id
1 'polypeptide(L)'
;MKLSKIFALLLALCLTASAACASTFTDAHGNEIELDDSLEAYAAVTLVGANDAARQGETNLGDLWTDALRRFAVSGEINAAFDEDDVKAGNDHITVDADHIIALWNGGNLRADIAEGTFGAEALAEVLPFPNKVAVVYMSGAQLLEALEAASQALPYTAETADACASLMQVSGLTYTVDTTKAYDALEAYGDHWFTAGSVSRVSITDVNGQPFDEAAVYAVITSNANFNGMDSSYVFKAAAEENEQSAVTTAVVRDVVFQYIASELNNQVGDAYAAPQGRLNIQ
;
A
#
# COMPACT_ATOMS: atom_id res chain seq x y z
N MET A 1 2.25 -32.09 -70.33
CA MET A 1 1.82 -30.95 -69.53
C MET A 1 0.84 -31.43 -68.46
N LYS A 2 1.31 -31.58 -67.24
CA LYS A 2 0.48 -31.96 -66.05
C LYS A 2 0.49 -30.82 -65.09
N LEU A 3 -0.66 -30.16 -64.88
CA LEU A 3 -0.87 -29.18 -63.80
C LEU A 3 -1.06 -29.94 -62.52
N SER A 4 -0.17 -29.76 -61.59
CA SER A 4 -0.34 -30.20 -60.19
C SER A 4 -1.18 -29.17 -59.44
N LYS A 5 -2.31 -29.64 -58.92
CA LYS A 5 -3.17 -28.85 -58.01
C LYS A 5 -2.56 -28.91 -56.61
N ILE A 6 -2.09 -27.78 -56.16
CA ILE A 6 -1.69 -27.59 -54.76
C ILE A 6 -2.97 -27.30 -53.96
N PHE A 7 -3.34 -28.21 -53.08
CA PHE A 7 -4.41 -28.03 -52.11
C PHE A 7 -3.83 -27.17 -50.96
N ALA A 8 -4.22 -25.92 -50.89
CA ALA A 8 -3.98 -25.07 -49.73
C ALA A 8 -5.01 -25.43 -48.66
N LEU A 9 -4.57 -26.11 -47.61
CA LEU A 9 -5.35 -26.34 -46.39
C LEU A 9 -5.35 -25.06 -45.55
N LEU A 10 -6.40 -24.27 -45.64
CA LEU A 10 -6.67 -23.16 -44.74
C LEU A 10 -7.09 -23.77 -43.38
N LEU A 11 -6.17 -23.81 -42.45
CA LEU A 11 -6.46 -24.04 -41.01
C LEU A 11 -7.11 -22.78 -40.47
N ALA A 12 -8.43 -22.72 -40.43
CA ALA A 12 -9.16 -21.70 -39.72
C ALA A 12 -8.94 -21.94 -38.22
N LEU A 13 -8.02 -21.18 -37.64
CA LEU A 13 -7.86 -21.09 -36.18
C LEU A 13 -9.07 -20.29 -35.68
N CYS A 14 -10.12 -20.97 -35.22
CA CYS A 14 -11.16 -20.33 -34.42
C CYS A 14 -10.55 -19.89 -33.10
N LEU A 15 -10.09 -18.67 -33.05
CA LEU A 15 -9.94 -17.92 -31.78
C LEU A 15 -11.37 -17.70 -31.26
N THR A 16 -11.85 -18.60 -30.43
CA THR A 16 -12.92 -18.26 -29.50
C THR A 16 -12.34 -17.24 -28.51
N ALA A 17 -12.52 -15.97 -28.83
CA ALA A 17 -12.43 -14.96 -27.79
C ALA A 17 -13.54 -15.33 -26.80
N SER A 18 -13.19 -15.99 -25.69
CA SER A 18 -14.00 -15.95 -24.50
C SER A 18 -14.10 -14.47 -24.18
N ALA A 19 -15.26 -13.86 -24.35
CA ALA A 19 -15.55 -12.62 -23.67
C ALA A 19 -15.44 -12.98 -22.19
N ALA A 20 -14.34 -12.60 -21.56
CA ALA A 20 -14.24 -12.58 -20.11
C ALA A 20 -15.41 -11.70 -19.67
N CYS A 21 -16.39 -12.31 -19.03
CA CYS A 21 -17.47 -11.58 -18.39
C CYS A 21 -16.76 -10.93 -17.20
N ALA A 22 -16.43 -9.64 -17.28
CA ALA A 22 -15.86 -8.92 -16.16
C ALA A 22 -16.81 -9.10 -14.98
N SER A 23 -16.30 -9.65 -13.87
CA SER A 23 -17.08 -9.71 -12.66
C SER A 23 -17.20 -8.31 -12.06
N THR A 24 -18.28 -8.04 -11.36
CA THR A 24 -18.48 -6.76 -10.67
C THR A 24 -18.39 -6.97 -9.17
N PHE A 25 -17.78 -6.02 -8.49
CA PHE A 25 -17.67 -5.96 -7.03
C PHE A 25 -18.30 -4.66 -6.54
N THR A 26 -19.12 -4.72 -5.48
CA THR A 26 -19.67 -3.52 -4.85
C THR A 26 -18.70 -3.04 -3.78
N ASP A 27 -18.14 -1.85 -3.96
CA ASP A 27 -17.20 -1.26 -3.00
C ASP A 27 -17.88 -0.80 -1.69
N ALA A 28 -17.09 -0.39 -0.70
CA ALA A 28 -17.59 0.06 0.59
C ALA A 28 -18.46 1.34 0.53
N HIS A 29 -18.44 2.06 -0.59
CA HIS A 29 -19.28 3.23 -0.84
C HIS A 29 -20.55 2.90 -1.65
N GLY A 30 -20.74 1.61 -2.01
CA GLY A 30 -21.89 1.13 -2.77
C GLY A 30 -21.76 1.30 -4.29
N ASN A 31 -20.56 1.59 -4.82
CA ASN A 31 -20.33 1.67 -6.26
C ASN A 31 -20.03 0.28 -6.84
N GLU A 32 -20.54 -0.02 -8.03
CA GLU A 32 -20.13 -1.19 -8.79
C GLU A 32 -18.80 -0.88 -9.51
N ILE A 33 -17.83 -1.78 -9.34
CA ILE A 33 -16.52 -1.75 -9.99
C ILE A 33 -16.36 -3.00 -10.83
N GLU A 34 -15.88 -2.83 -12.07
CA GLU A 34 -15.46 -3.96 -12.91
C GLU A 34 -14.12 -4.48 -12.38
N LEU A 35 -14.01 -5.80 -12.23
CA LEU A 35 -12.78 -6.48 -11.85
C LEU A 35 -12.09 -7.03 -13.08
N ASP A 36 -10.75 -6.96 -13.09
CA ASP A 36 -9.95 -7.67 -14.08
C ASP A 36 -9.84 -9.15 -13.67
N ASP A 37 -10.67 -10.00 -14.25
CA ASP A 37 -10.71 -11.44 -13.98
C ASP A 37 -9.51 -12.20 -14.58
N SER A 38 -8.53 -11.51 -15.15
CA SER A 38 -7.31 -12.15 -15.68
C SER A 38 -6.34 -12.60 -14.57
N LEU A 39 -6.50 -12.11 -13.35
CA LEU A 39 -5.67 -12.57 -12.22
C LEU A 39 -6.10 -13.97 -11.79
N GLU A 40 -5.19 -14.91 -11.92
CA GLU A 40 -5.24 -16.21 -11.28
C GLU A 40 -3.90 -16.42 -10.56
N ALA A 41 -3.88 -16.19 -9.27
CA ALA A 41 -2.70 -16.28 -8.44
C ALA A 41 -2.87 -17.36 -7.34
N TYR A 42 -1.77 -17.77 -6.75
CA TYR A 42 -1.73 -18.78 -5.69
C TYR A 42 -1.00 -18.24 -4.47
N ALA A 43 -1.61 -18.34 -3.31
CA ALA A 43 -1.00 -18.06 -2.01
C ALA A 43 -0.58 -19.37 -1.35
N ALA A 44 0.72 -19.51 -1.05
CA ALA A 44 1.27 -20.70 -0.41
C ALA A 44 0.89 -20.83 1.07
N VAL A 45 0.42 -19.74 1.67
CA VAL A 45 -0.09 -19.63 3.04
C VAL A 45 -1.24 -18.63 3.07
N THR A 46 -2.04 -18.65 4.12
CA THR A 46 -3.00 -17.55 4.35
C THR A 46 -2.26 -16.23 4.55
N LEU A 47 -2.61 -15.23 3.75
CA LEU A 47 -2.13 -13.87 3.90
C LEU A 47 -3.06 -13.14 4.87
N VAL A 48 -2.57 -12.90 6.06
CA VAL A 48 -3.35 -12.32 7.16
C VAL A 48 -3.30 -10.80 7.07
N GLY A 49 -4.46 -10.17 7.00
CA GLY A 49 -4.55 -8.72 6.90
C GLY A 49 -5.83 -8.16 7.52
N ALA A 50 -6.81 -9.04 7.84
CA ALA A 50 -8.08 -8.62 8.40
C ALA A 50 -7.91 -7.63 9.55
N ASN A 51 -8.80 -6.67 9.63
CA ASN A 51 -8.76 -5.47 10.48
C ASN A 51 -8.03 -5.61 11.82
N ASP A 52 -8.39 -6.64 12.60
CA ASP A 52 -7.84 -6.76 13.95
C ASP A 52 -6.35 -7.16 13.93
N ALA A 53 -5.91 -7.99 13.00
CA ALA A 53 -4.52 -8.40 12.92
C ALA A 53 -3.62 -7.21 12.54
N ALA A 54 -3.96 -6.49 11.46
CA ALA A 54 -3.18 -5.35 10.99
C ALA A 54 -3.26 -4.12 11.90
N ARG A 55 -4.22 -4.08 12.83
CA ARG A 55 -4.31 -3.06 13.89
C ARG A 55 -3.49 -3.40 15.11
N GLN A 56 -3.09 -4.66 15.28
CA GLN A 56 -2.35 -5.15 16.43
C GLN A 56 -0.84 -5.21 16.19
N GLY A 57 -0.42 -5.32 14.93
CA GLY A 57 0.98 -5.46 14.57
C GLY A 57 1.19 -5.63 13.07
N GLU A 58 2.40 -6.05 12.73
CA GLU A 58 2.78 -6.36 11.36
C GLU A 58 2.07 -7.62 10.85
N THR A 59 1.67 -7.62 9.59
CA THR A 59 1.05 -8.77 8.93
C THR A 59 1.72 -9.06 7.61
N ASN A 60 1.74 -10.34 7.21
CA ASN A 60 2.33 -10.75 5.93
C ASN A 60 1.56 -10.18 4.72
N LEU A 61 0.25 -9.93 4.82
CA LEU A 61 -0.50 -9.22 3.79
C LEU A 61 -0.14 -7.72 3.76
N GLY A 62 0.09 -7.12 4.93
CA GLY A 62 0.58 -5.75 5.05
C GLY A 62 1.95 -5.57 4.40
N ASP A 63 2.85 -6.55 4.57
CA ASP A 63 4.15 -6.58 3.90
C ASP A 63 4.01 -6.66 2.39
N LEU A 64 3.20 -7.61 1.88
CA LEU A 64 2.91 -7.76 0.45
C LEU A 64 2.35 -6.46 -0.14
N TRP A 65 1.41 -5.83 0.57
CA TRP A 65 0.74 -4.60 0.13
C TRP A 65 1.71 -3.44 0.00
N THR A 66 2.51 -3.23 1.04
CA THR A 66 3.49 -2.14 1.06
C THR A 66 4.68 -2.39 0.13
N ASP A 67 5.09 -3.64 -0.07
CA ASP A 67 6.11 -3.98 -1.06
C ASP A 67 5.65 -3.67 -2.49
N ALA A 68 4.40 -3.97 -2.81
CA ALA A 68 3.81 -3.64 -4.10
C ALA A 68 3.84 -2.12 -4.36
N LEU A 69 3.42 -1.32 -3.38
CA LEU A 69 3.42 0.14 -3.48
C LEU A 69 4.85 0.70 -3.64
N ARG A 70 5.78 0.23 -2.80
CA ARG A 70 7.17 0.65 -2.87
C ARG A 70 7.81 0.25 -4.21
N ARG A 71 7.57 -0.98 -4.67
CA ARG A 71 8.09 -1.47 -5.95
C ARG A 71 7.58 -0.63 -7.13
N PHE A 72 6.30 -0.27 -7.14
CA PHE A 72 5.70 0.60 -8.16
C PHE A 72 6.43 1.95 -8.27
N ALA A 73 6.85 2.52 -7.16
CA ALA A 73 7.62 3.76 -7.12
C ALA A 73 9.09 3.56 -7.52
N VAL A 74 9.77 2.56 -6.95
CA VAL A 74 11.19 2.29 -7.22
C VAL A 74 11.44 1.89 -8.67
N SER A 75 10.50 1.20 -9.33
CA SER A 75 10.60 0.87 -10.75
C SER A 75 10.48 2.07 -11.68
N GLY A 76 9.92 3.17 -11.17
CA GLY A 76 9.55 4.33 -11.97
C GLY A 76 8.21 4.20 -12.71
N GLU A 77 7.48 3.10 -12.55
CA GLU A 77 6.15 2.92 -13.14
C GLU A 77 5.16 3.98 -12.65
N ILE A 78 5.28 4.43 -11.41
CA ILE A 78 4.49 5.50 -10.83
C ILE A 78 4.56 6.81 -11.64
N ASN A 79 5.65 7.05 -12.36
CA ASN A 79 5.85 8.29 -13.12
C ASN A 79 4.82 8.45 -14.25
N ALA A 80 4.30 7.34 -14.78
CA ALA A 80 3.24 7.37 -15.78
C ALA A 80 1.84 7.62 -15.18
N ALA A 81 1.73 7.63 -13.86
CA ALA A 81 0.46 7.78 -13.15
C ALA A 81 0.24 9.18 -12.56
N PHE A 82 1.19 10.11 -12.66
CA PHE A 82 0.95 11.52 -12.36
C PHE A 82 -0.07 12.09 -13.37
N ASP A 83 -0.96 12.93 -12.91
CA ASP A 83 -1.96 13.51 -13.79
C ASP A 83 -1.41 14.65 -14.65
N GLU A 84 -2.21 15.15 -15.61
CA GLU A 84 -1.75 16.20 -16.54
C GLU A 84 -1.42 17.51 -15.84
N ASP A 85 -2.06 17.82 -14.72
CA ASP A 85 -1.82 19.06 -14.00
C ASP A 85 -0.58 18.96 -13.14
N ASP A 86 -0.29 17.80 -12.54
CA ASP A 86 0.97 17.49 -11.86
C ASP A 86 2.15 17.58 -12.85
N VAL A 87 2.02 16.94 -14.03
CA VAL A 87 3.06 16.98 -15.08
C VAL A 87 3.32 18.43 -15.55
N LYS A 88 2.26 19.23 -15.73
CA LYS A 88 2.40 20.67 -16.08
C LYS A 88 3.08 21.48 -14.98
N ALA A 89 2.91 21.09 -13.72
CA ALA A 89 3.59 21.69 -12.57
C ALA A 89 5.05 21.23 -12.42
N GLY A 90 5.49 20.21 -13.18
CA GLY A 90 6.83 19.64 -13.11
C GLY A 90 6.94 18.43 -12.19
N ASN A 91 5.81 17.90 -11.72
CA ASN A 91 5.73 16.72 -10.86
C ASN A 91 5.46 15.48 -11.75
N ASP A 92 6.41 15.10 -12.58
CA ASP A 92 6.29 14.00 -13.55
C ASP A 92 7.12 12.77 -13.16
N HIS A 93 7.83 12.83 -12.04
CA HIS A 93 8.65 11.73 -11.52
C HIS A 93 9.00 11.92 -10.04
N ILE A 94 9.36 10.80 -9.37
CA ILE A 94 9.91 10.85 -8.01
C ILE A 94 11.32 11.44 -8.05
N THR A 95 11.58 12.43 -7.20
CA THR A 95 12.80 13.26 -7.20
C THR A 95 13.89 12.75 -6.26
N VAL A 96 13.62 11.75 -5.42
CA VAL A 96 14.60 11.10 -4.55
C VAL A 96 15.05 9.76 -5.13
N ASP A 97 16.22 9.28 -4.73
CA ASP A 97 16.70 7.96 -5.13
C ASP A 97 15.96 6.81 -4.39
N ALA A 98 16.19 5.57 -4.84
CA ALA A 98 15.49 4.39 -4.33
C ALA A 98 15.72 4.15 -2.83
N ASP A 99 16.82 4.61 -2.27
CA ASP A 99 17.15 4.44 -0.85
C ASP A 99 16.29 5.36 0.05
N HIS A 100 15.66 6.38 -0.54
CA HIS A 100 14.75 7.30 0.13
C HIS A 100 13.28 7.08 -0.23
N ILE A 101 12.95 5.99 -0.95
CA ILE A 101 11.57 5.62 -1.26
C ILE A 101 11.10 4.55 -0.26
N ILE A 102 10.02 4.86 0.45
CA ILE A 102 9.37 3.96 1.42
C ILE A 102 7.87 3.88 1.14
N ALA A 103 7.21 2.85 1.66
CA ALA A 103 5.75 2.77 1.59
C ALA A 103 5.15 2.59 2.99
N LEU A 104 4.05 3.27 3.25
CA LEU A 104 3.30 3.26 4.50
C LEU A 104 1.81 3.04 4.20
N TRP A 105 1.21 2.07 4.87
CA TRP A 105 -0.20 1.73 4.69
C TRP A 105 -0.89 1.49 6.03
N ASN A 106 -1.96 2.22 6.34
CA ASN A 106 -2.68 2.02 7.59
C ASN A 106 -3.40 0.67 7.64
N GLY A 107 -3.15 -0.09 8.71
CA GLY A 107 -3.63 -1.46 8.88
C GLY A 107 -5.15 -1.57 8.88
N GLY A 108 -5.85 -0.54 9.33
CA GLY A 108 -7.31 -0.48 9.30
C GLY A 108 -7.93 -0.54 7.90
N ASN A 109 -7.17 -0.34 6.84
CA ASN A 109 -7.64 -0.46 5.46
C ASN A 109 -7.47 -1.86 4.86
N LEU A 110 -6.84 -2.80 5.56
CA LEU A 110 -6.82 -4.21 5.18
C LEU A 110 -8.04 -4.89 5.81
N ARG A 111 -9.06 -5.21 5.00
CA ARG A 111 -10.40 -5.61 5.49
C ARG A 111 -10.65 -7.10 5.48
N ALA A 112 -9.85 -7.88 4.78
CA ALA A 112 -9.97 -9.33 4.66
C ALA A 112 -8.60 -10.01 4.66
N ASP A 113 -8.60 -11.30 4.90
CA ASP A 113 -7.48 -12.20 4.63
C ASP A 113 -7.58 -12.74 3.20
N ILE A 114 -6.45 -13.16 2.62
CA ILE A 114 -6.45 -14.02 1.43
C ILE A 114 -6.11 -15.43 1.89
N ALA A 115 -7.04 -16.38 1.73
CA ALA A 115 -6.83 -17.75 2.13
C ALA A 115 -5.73 -18.43 1.31
N GLU A 116 -5.02 -19.40 1.91
CA GLU A 116 -4.14 -20.30 1.17
C GLU A 116 -4.88 -20.94 0.00
N GLY A 117 -4.25 -21.00 -1.17
CA GLY A 117 -4.82 -21.56 -2.39
C GLY A 117 -4.91 -20.53 -3.52
N THR A 118 -5.73 -20.85 -4.52
CA THR A 118 -5.94 -19.97 -5.69
C THR A 118 -6.88 -18.81 -5.34
N PHE A 119 -6.52 -17.61 -5.79
CA PHE A 119 -7.32 -16.39 -5.61
C PHE A 119 -7.26 -15.50 -6.85
N GLY A 120 -8.24 -14.61 -6.98
CA GLY A 120 -8.36 -13.66 -8.08
C GLY A 120 -8.50 -12.22 -7.62
N ALA A 121 -8.88 -11.33 -8.53
CA ALA A 121 -9.06 -9.91 -8.27
C ALA A 121 -10.14 -9.62 -7.22
N GLU A 122 -11.14 -10.49 -7.08
CA GLU A 122 -12.19 -10.38 -6.06
C GLU A 122 -11.59 -10.39 -4.64
N ALA A 123 -10.64 -11.28 -4.36
CA ALA A 123 -9.96 -11.32 -3.06
C ALA A 123 -9.24 -10.00 -2.73
N LEU A 124 -8.59 -9.36 -3.75
CA LEU A 124 -7.98 -8.04 -3.54
C LEU A 124 -9.03 -6.95 -3.30
N ALA A 125 -10.21 -7.07 -3.93
CA ALA A 125 -11.31 -6.14 -3.71
C ALA A 125 -11.92 -6.29 -2.31
N GLU A 126 -11.98 -7.51 -1.78
CA GLU A 126 -12.38 -7.76 -0.38
C GLU A 126 -11.37 -7.20 0.62
N VAL A 127 -10.06 -7.34 0.33
CA VAL A 127 -8.99 -6.76 1.17
C VAL A 127 -9.09 -5.23 1.20
N LEU A 128 -9.27 -4.59 0.06
CA LEU A 128 -9.41 -3.13 -0.04
C LEU A 128 -10.70 -2.75 -0.78
N PRO A 129 -11.85 -2.71 -0.08
CA PRO A 129 -13.13 -2.36 -0.68
C PRO A 129 -13.32 -0.84 -0.84
N PHE A 130 -12.25 -0.10 -1.09
CA PHE A 130 -12.25 1.35 -1.28
C PHE A 130 -11.55 1.72 -2.59
N PRO A 131 -11.97 2.79 -3.29
CA PRO A 131 -11.34 3.25 -4.53
C PRO A 131 -10.09 4.09 -4.24
N ASN A 132 -9.21 3.60 -3.35
CA ASN A 132 -7.99 4.33 -3.00
C ASN A 132 -7.04 4.44 -4.18
N LYS A 133 -6.50 5.65 -4.35
CA LYS A 133 -5.41 5.94 -5.28
C LYS A 133 -4.08 5.97 -4.55
N VAL A 134 -3.02 5.66 -5.27
CA VAL A 134 -1.65 5.84 -4.78
C VAL A 134 -1.34 7.32 -4.66
N ALA A 135 -0.69 7.71 -3.57
CA ALA A 135 -0.20 9.06 -3.35
C ALA A 135 1.30 9.02 -2.99
N VAL A 136 2.00 10.09 -3.34
CA VAL A 136 3.38 10.37 -2.93
C VAL A 136 3.36 11.56 -2.00
N VAL A 137 3.94 11.40 -0.81
CA VAL A 137 4.14 12.49 0.14
C VAL A 137 5.62 12.63 0.43
N TYR A 138 6.19 13.79 0.15
CA TYR A 138 7.56 14.09 0.54
C TYR A 138 7.57 14.64 1.96
N MET A 139 8.32 13.99 2.85
CA MET A 139 8.47 14.41 4.24
C MET A 139 9.90 14.24 4.73
N SER A 140 10.28 15.06 5.69
CA SER A 140 11.56 14.89 6.39
C SER A 140 11.52 13.66 7.30
N GLY A 141 12.70 13.13 7.68
CA GLY A 141 12.77 12.04 8.65
C GLY A 141 12.13 12.41 9.99
N ALA A 142 12.24 13.67 10.44
CA ALA A 142 11.56 14.14 11.65
C ALA A 142 10.02 14.04 11.52
N GLN A 143 9.46 14.46 10.37
CA GLN A 143 8.02 14.28 10.09
C GLN A 143 7.63 12.82 9.97
N LEU A 144 8.49 11.96 9.42
CA LEU A 144 8.27 10.52 9.35
C LEU A 144 8.17 9.89 10.75
N LEU A 145 9.07 10.27 11.67
CA LEU A 145 9.00 9.84 13.08
C LEU A 145 7.70 10.28 13.74
N GLU A 146 7.31 11.53 13.57
CA GLU A 146 6.05 12.05 14.12
C GLU A 146 4.82 11.35 13.50
N ALA A 147 4.85 11.05 12.20
CA ALA A 147 3.77 10.32 11.54
C ALA A 147 3.59 8.91 12.12
N LEU A 148 4.69 8.18 12.39
CA LEU A 148 4.64 6.85 12.98
C LEU A 148 4.28 6.91 14.48
N GLU A 149 4.73 7.95 15.23
CA GLU A 149 4.31 8.20 16.60
C GLU A 149 2.79 8.39 16.67
N ALA A 150 2.24 9.27 15.84
CA ALA A 150 0.80 9.53 15.76
C ALA A 150 0.01 8.27 15.34
N ALA A 151 0.52 7.50 14.37
CA ALA A 151 -0.12 6.29 13.89
C ALA A 151 -0.19 5.18 14.96
N SER A 152 0.73 5.18 15.92
CA SER A 152 0.81 4.17 16.97
C SER A 152 0.21 4.61 18.32
N GLN A 153 -0.42 5.80 18.39
CA GLN A 153 -0.89 6.43 19.63
C GLN A 153 -1.80 5.55 20.48
N ALA A 154 -2.64 4.73 19.84
CA ALA A 154 -3.64 3.91 20.50
C ALA A 154 -3.12 2.52 20.96
N LEU A 155 -1.88 2.18 20.66
CA LEU A 155 -1.27 0.95 21.18
C LEU A 155 -1.01 1.05 22.69
N PRO A 156 -1.16 -0.06 23.44
CA PRO A 156 -1.47 -1.42 22.97
C PRO A 156 -2.93 -1.56 22.53
N TYR A 157 -3.16 -2.49 21.59
CA TYR A 157 -4.50 -2.80 21.10
C TYR A 157 -5.37 -3.42 22.22
N THR A 158 -6.55 -2.87 22.41
CA THR A 158 -7.61 -3.39 23.30
C THR A 158 -8.96 -3.20 22.62
N ALA A 159 -10.03 -3.76 23.20
CA ALA A 159 -11.38 -3.53 22.66
C ALA A 159 -11.76 -2.04 22.65
N GLU A 160 -11.26 -1.25 23.61
CA GLU A 160 -11.52 0.19 23.71
C GLU A 160 -10.70 1.01 22.72
N THR A 161 -9.50 0.55 22.34
CA THR A 161 -8.58 1.25 21.44
C THR A 161 -8.64 0.77 19.99
N ALA A 162 -9.40 -0.29 19.72
CA ALA A 162 -9.44 -0.98 18.42
C ALA A 162 -9.69 -0.05 17.22
N ASP A 163 -10.61 0.91 17.34
CA ASP A 163 -10.91 1.84 16.26
C ASP A 163 -9.75 2.82 16.01
N ALA A 164 -9.15 3.34 17.06
CA ALA A 164 -8.01 4.23 16.94
C ALA A 164 -6.72 3.52 16.44
N CYS A 165 -6.57 2.21 16.71
CA CYS A 165 -5.49 1.40 16.16
C CYS A 165 -5.59 1.16 14.65
N ALA A 166 -6.67 1.59 13.98
CA ALA A 166 -6.77 1.55 12.53
C ALA A 166 -5.65 2.29 11.81
N SER A 167 -5.05 3.27 12.47
CA SER A 167 -3.95 4.07 11.94
C SER A 167 -2.58 3.38 11.95
N LEU A 168 -2.41 2.25 12.66
CA LEU A 168 -1.11 1.56 12.75
C LEU A 168 -0.56 1.24 11.36
N MET A 169 0.69 1.65 11.08
CA MET A 169 1.27 1.55 9.75
C MET A 169 1.96 0.21 9.50
N GLN A 170 1.54 -0.47 8.44
CA GLN A 170 2.30 -1.50 7.75
C GLN A 170 3.32 -0.79 6.86
N VAL A 171 4.53 -1.32 6.72
CA VAL A 171 5.62 -0.57 6.08
C VAL A 171 6.46 -1.41 5.11
N SER A 172 7.04 -0.73 4.11
CA SER A 172 8.12 -1.28 3.27
C SER A 172 9.23 -0.25 3.10
N GLY A 173 10.46 -0.73 3.13
CA GLY A 173 11.65 0.11 3.01
C GLY A 173 12.09 0.74 4.33
N LEU A 174 11.47 0.41 5.46
CA LEU A 174 11.96 0.83 6.77
C LEU A 174 11.66 -0.22 7.85
N THR A 175 12.38 -0.14 8.97
CA THR A 175 12.12 -0.93 10.18
C THR A 175 11.96 0.01 11.36
N TYR A 176 10.88 -0.15 12.12
CA TYR A 176 10.61 0.70 13.27
C TYR A 176 10.12 -0.08 14.50
N THR A 177 10.32 0.51 15.67
CA THR A 177 9.89 -0.03 16.96
C THR A 177 8.96 0.96 17.65
N VAL A 178 7.91 0.44 18.28
CA VAL A 178 6.99 1.17 19.15
C VAL A 178 7.14 0.67 20.57
N ASP A 179 7.60 1.52 21.48
CA ASP A 179 7.71 1.26 22.92
C ASP A 179 6.40 1.63 23.63
N THR A 180 5.54 0.64 23.85
CA THR A 180 4.22 0.84 24.49
C THR A 180 4.31 1.03 26.00
N THR A 181 5.48 0.87 26.61
CA THR A 181 5.69 1.20 28.03
C THR A 181 5.70 2.71 28.28
N LYS A 182 5.91 3.51 27.23
CA LYS A 182 5.83 4.96 27.26
C LYS A 182 4.42 5.43 26.90
N ALA A 183 3.95 6.46 27.55
CA ALA A 183 2.68 7.09 27.23
C ALA A 183 2.80 7.92 25.93
N TYR A 184 1.75 7.92 25.12
CA TYR A 184 1.64 8.88 24.01
C TYR A 184 1.42 10.29 24.58
N ASP A 185 2.19 11.25 24.10
CA ASP A 185 2.06 12.66 24.48
C ASP A 185 1.02 13.34 23.59
N ALA A 186 -0.27 13.22 23.96
CA ALA A 186 -1.38 13.78 23.22
C ALA A 186 -1.49 15.29 23.43
N LEU A 187 -1.46 16.07 22.34
CA LEU A 187 -1.52 17.53 22.40
C LEU A 187 -2.91 18.07 22.05
N GLU A 188 -3.34 17.95 20.80
CA GLU A 188 -4.62 18.49 20.35
C GLU A 188 -5.47 17.39 19.70
N ALA A 189 -6.79 17.45 19.88
CA ALA A 189 -7.68 16.49 19.25
C ALA A 189 -7.66 16.64 17.73
N TYR A 190 -7.54 15.50 17.04
CA TYR A 190 -7.58 15.38 15.59
C TYR A 190 -8.63 14.32 15.20
N GLY A 191 -9.84 14.75 14.89
CA GLY A 191 -10.97 13.85 14.68
C GLY A 191 -11.52 13.26 15.99
N ASP A 192 -12.17 12.08 15.89
CA ASP A 192 -12.93 11.51 16.99
C ASP A 192 -12.07 10.69 17.98
N HIS A 193 -10.98 10.09 17.50
CA HIS A 193 -10.19 9.09 18.25
C HIS A 193 -8.70 9.40 18.30
N TRP A 194 -8.23 10.42 17.60
CA TRP A 194 -6.80 10.71 17.42
C TRP A 194 -6.43 12.08 17.98
N PHE A 195 -5.15 12.21 18.31
CA PHE A 195 -4.57 13.44 18.83
C PHE A 195 -3.25 13.71 18.10
N THR A 196 -2.90 14.96 17.92
CA THR A 196 -1.57 15.34 17.46
C THR A 196 -0.53 15.02 18.53
N ALA A 197 0.70 14.70 18.12
CA ALA A 197 1.79 14.41 19.04
C ALA A 197 2.37 15.71 19.62
N GLY A 198 2.52 15.78 20.92
CA GLY A 198 3.27 16.84 21.60
C GLY A 198 4.78 16.59 21.54
N SER A 199 5.18 15.31 21.46
CA SER A 199 6.57 14.88 21.32
C SER A 199 6.65 13.49 20.70
N VAL A 200 7.79 13.17 20.08
CA VAL A 200 8.13 11.81 19.64
C VAL A 200 8.92 11.13 20.74
N SER A 201 8.39 10.06 21.30
CA SER A 201 9.02 9.36 22.40
C SER A 201 8.91 7.85 22.37
N ARG A 202 7.88 7.31 21.70
CA ARG A 202 7.57 5.88 21.64
C ARG A 202 8.20 5.22 20.43
N VAL A 203 8.28 5.96 19.31
CA VAL A 203 8.77 5.43 18.04
C VAL A 203 10.25 5.66 17.85
N SER A 204 10.92 4.65 17.33
CA SER A 204 12.28 4.75 16.80
C SER A 204 12.37 4.03 15.47
N ILE A 205 13.04 4.62 14.48
CA ILE A 205 13.34 3.99 13.19
C ILE A 205 14.77 3.45 13.27
N THR A 206 14.93 2.15 12.97
CA THR A 206 16.23 1.47 13.04
C THR A 206 17.04 1.71 11.78
N ASP A 207 16.40 1.51 10.63
CA ASP A 207 17.00 1.71 9.31
C ASP A 207 15.94 2.06 8.26
N VAL A 208 16.42 2.64 7.14
CA VAL A 208 15.62 2.86 5.93
C VAL A 208 16.40 2.25 4.77
N ASN A 209 15.81 1.23 4.11
CA ASN A 209 16.42 0.53 2.96
C ASN A 209 17.84 0.00 3.25
N GLY A 210 18.10 -0.44 4.49
CA GLY A 210 19.42 -0.93 4.93
C GLY A 210 20.45 0.16 5.21
N GLN A 211 20.03 1.44 5.20
CA GLN A 211 20.88 2.57 5.57
C GLN A 211 20.47 3.11 6.96
N PRO A 212 21.41 3.70 7.71
CA PRO A 212 21.05 4.40 8.95
C PRO A 212 19.99 5.47 8.67
N PHE A 213 18.98 5.52 9.55
CA PHE A 213 17.96 6.55 9.47
C PHE A 213 18.53 7.96 9.66
N ASP A 214 18.10 8.92 8.84
CA ASP A 214 18.47 10.33 8.94
C ASP A 214 17.21 11.21 9.07
N GLU A 215 17.06 11.86 10.23
CA GLU A 215 15.96 12.78 10.51
C GLU A 215 15.92 14.00 9.56
N ALA A 216 17.06 14.39 8.99
CA ALA A 216 17.16 15.54 8.12
C ALA A 216 16.94 15.20 6.64
N ALA A 217 17.02 13.92 6.26
CA ALA A 217 16.79 13.48 4.89
C ALA A 217 15.31 13.66 4.51
N VAL A 218 15.06 13.80 3.20
CA VAL A 218 13.71 13.80 2.62
C VAL A 218 13.42 12.44 2.05
N TYR A 219 12.26 11.90 2.43
CA TYR A 219 11.76 10.61 1.97
C TYR A 219 10.51 10.80 1.11
N ALA A 220 10.41 10.06 0.00
CA ALA A 220 9.17 9.91 -0.74
C ALA A 220 8.37 8.75 -0.11
N VAL A 221 7.30 9.09 0.56
CA VAL A 221 6.40 8.13 1.22
C VAL A 221 5.26 7.79 0.29
N ILE A 222 5.21 6.54 -0.15
CA ILE A 222 4.15 6.01 -1.00
C ILE A 222 3.02 5.51 -0.09
N THR A 223 1.83 6.04 -0.31
CA THR A 223 0.68 5.79 0.58
C THR A 223 -0.65 5.91 -0.18
N SER A 224 -1.76 6.02 0.55
CA SER A 224 -3.09 6.25 -0.03
C SER A 224 -3.43 7.74 -0.13
N ASN A 225 -4.34 8.07 -1.05
CA ASN A 225 -4.98 9.39 -1.08
C ASN A 225 -5.74 9.72 0.22
N ALA A 226 -6.16 8.72 0.98
CA ALA A 226 -6.80 8.91 2.28
C ALA A 226 -5.80 9.48 3.30
N ASN A 227 -4.61 8.85 3.42
CA ASN A 227 -3.55 9.35 4.29
C ASN A 227 -3.02 10.72 3.82
N PHE A 228 -2.85 10.91 2.51
CA PHE A 228 -2.47 12.20 1.91
C PHE A 228 -3.40 13.32 2.36
N ASN A 229 -4.71 13.06 2.44
CA ASN A 229 -5.74 14.03 2.85
C ASN A 229 -5.91 14.13 4.39
N GLY A 230 -5.11 13.42 5.16
CA GLY A 230 -5.12 13.49 6.62
C GLY A 230 -6.21 12.64 7.29
N MET A 231 -6.65 11.53 6.66
CA MET A 231 -7.60 10.61 7.30
C MET A 231 -6.96 9.92 8.52
N ASP A 232 -7.78 9.53 9.47
CA ASP A 232 -7.36 8.90 10.73
C ASP A 232 -6.32 9.79 11.46
N SER A 233 -5.18 9.26 11.87
CA SER A 233 -4.10 10.02 12.51
C SER A 233 -3.13 10.69 11.52
N SER A 234 -3.46 10.74 10.22
CA SER A 234 -2.51 11.14 9.16
C SER A 234 -2.34 12.65 8.98
N TYR A 235 -2.49 13.45 10.04
CA TYR A 235 -2.32 14.89 9.99
C TYR A 235 -0.93 15.31 9.51
N VAL A 236 0.11 14.54 9.86
CA VAL A 236 1.48 14.81 9.41
C VAL A 236 1.62 14.64 7.90
N PHE A 237 0.99 13.60 7.33
CA PHE A 237 0.98 13.39 5.88
C PHE A 237 0.37 14.59 5.15
N LYS A 238 -0.78 15.06 5.65
CA LYS A 238 -1.45 16.24 5.10
C LYS A 238 -0.59 17.49 5.20
N ALA A 239 -0.01 17.74 6.37
CA ALA A 239 0.86 18.91 6.57
C ALA A 239 2.09 18.85 5.67
N ALA A 240 2.76 17.70 5.57
CA ALA A 240 3.92 17.50 4.70
C ALA A 240 3.55 17.68 3.21
N ALA A 241 2.38 17.20 2.79
CA ALA A 241 1.90 17.38 1.42
C ALA A 241 1.59 18.84 1.09
N GLU A 242 1.07 19.61 2.06
CA GLU A 242 0.81 21.05 1.91
C GLU A 242 2.13 21.87 1.91
N GLU A 243 3.17 21.40 2.60
CA GLU A 243 4.48 22.05 2.63
C GLU A 243 5.32 21.76 1.38
N ASN A 244 5.11 20.61 0.73
CA ASN A 244 5.89 20.19 -0.43
C ASN A 244 5.00 19.99 -1.65
N GLU A 245 5.04 20.99 -2.57
CA GLU A 245 4.26 21.01 -3.80
C GLU A 245 4.57 19.84 -4.78
N GLN A 246 5.63 19.07 -4.55
CA GLN A 246 5.93 17.85 -5.31
C GLN A 246 5.11 16.64 -4.82
N SER A 247 4.47 16.74 -3.66
CA SER A 247 3.55 15.71 -3.18
C SER A 247 2.28 15.69 -4.04
N ALA A 248 1.84 14.49 -4.44
CA ALA A 248 0.72 14.34 -5.37
C ALA A 248 -0.10 13.07 -5.12
N VAL A 249 -1.37 13.11 -5.50
CA VAL A 249 -2.24 11.93 -5.61
C VAL A 249 -2.25 11.50 -7.07
N THR A 250 -1.75 10.32 -7.36
CA THR A 250 -1.68 9.80 -8.73
C THR A 250 -3.03 9.29 -9.24
N THR A 251 -3.09 8.94 -10.52
CA THR A 251 -4.26 8.29 -11.12
C THR A 251 -4.31 6.79 -10.85
N ALA A 252 -3.19 6.18 -10.39
CA ALA A 252 -3.07 4.75 -10.14
C ALA A 252 -3.97 4.28 -9.00
N VAL A 253 -4.77 3.24 -9.23
CA VAL A 253 -5.59 2.58 -8.22
C VAL A 253 -4.73 1.58 -7.44
N VAL A 254 -4.77 1.64 -6.13
CA VAL A 254 -3.92 0.82 -5.25
C VAL A 254 -4.08 -0.68 -5.52
N ARG A 255 -5.31 -1.18 -5.68
CA ARG A 255 -5.57 -2.60 -5.98
C ARG A 255 -4.90 -3.05 -7.27
N ASP A 256 -4.93 -2.21 -8.30
CA ASP A 256 -4.34 -2.53 -9.61
C ASP A 256 -2.82 -2.60 -9.51
N VAL A 257 -2.21 -1.76 -8.68
CA VAL A 257 -0.76 -1.81 -8.39
C VAL A 257 -0.41 -3.12 -7.68
N VAL A 258 -1.19 -3.54 -6.68
CA VAL A 258 -0.98 -4.82 -5.99
C VAL A 258 -1.22 -6.00 -6.92
N PHE A 259 -2.27 -5.95 -7.74
CA PHE A 259 -2.55 -6.93 -8.79
C PHE A 259 -1.35 -7.10 -9.72
N GLN A 260 -0.83 -6.00 -10.28
CA GLN A 260 0.31 -6.04 -11.20
C GLN A 260 1.58 -6.56 -10.52
N TYR A 261 1.82 -6.18 -9.27
CA TYR A 261 2.95 -6.70 -8.50
C TYR A 261 2.89 -8.23 -8.37
N ILE A 262 1.74 -8.78 -8.01
CA ILE A 262 1.55 -10.23 -7.88
C ILE A 262 1.76 -10.91 -9.25
N ALA A 263 1.21 -10.33 -10.31
CA ALA A 263 1.30 -10.92 -11.65
C ALA A 263 2.72 -10.86 -12.23
N SER A 264 3.37 -9.69 -12.18
CA SER A 264 4.63 -9.45 -12.89
C SER A 264 5.87 -9.78 -12.07
N GLU A 265 5.89 -9.43 -10.78
CA GLU A 265 7.07 -9.61 -9.94
C GLU A 265 7.07 -10.98 -9.24
N LEU A 266 5.89 -11.46 -8.83
CA LEU A 266 5.75 -12.73 -8.14
C LEU A 266 5.31 -13.87 -9.07
N ASN A 267 5.11 -13.61 -10.39
CA ASN A 267 4.67 -14.60 -11.37
C ASN A 267 3.42 -15.37 -10.91
N ASN A 268 2.46 -14.66 -10.33
CA ASN A 268 1.22 -15.19 -9.75
C ASN A 268 1.44 -16.20 -8.60
N GLN A 269 2.59 -16.17 -7.92
CA GLN A 269 2.92 -17.07 -6.82
C GLN A 269 3.34 -16.27 -5.58
N VAL A 270 2.44 -16.08 -4.63
CA VAL A 270 2.77 -15.50 -3.33
C VAL A 270 3.29 -16.61 -2.43
N GLY A 271 4.61 -16.72 -2.39
CA GLY A 271 5.33 -17.84 -1.77
C GLY A 271 5.99 -17.48 -0.44
N ASP A 272 7.14 -18.14 -0.19
CA ASP A 272 7.86 -18.12 1.09
C ASP A 272 8.23 -16.73 1.62
N ALA A 273 8.42 -15.74 0.74
CA ALA A 273 8.73 -14.37 1.15
C ALA A 273 7.64 -13.77 2.06
N TYR A 274 6.39 -14.25 1.91
CA TYR A 274 5.24 -13.77 2.69
C TYR A 274 4.65 -14.87 3.58
N ALA A 275 5.45 -15.90 3.92
CA ALA A 275 5.00 -16.98 4.82
C ALA A 275 4.74 -16.50 6.26
N ALA A 276 5.37 -15.40 6.66
CA ALA A 276 5.22 -14.75 7.96
C ALA A 276 5.54 -13.25 7.83
N PRO A 277 5.16 -12.41 8.82
CA PRO A 277 5.63 -11.03 8.93
C PRO A 277 7.16 -10.96 8.90
N GLN A 278 7.70 -9.91 8.29
CA GLN A 278 9.13 -9.78 7.98
C GLN A 278 9.95 -9.08 9.09
N GLY A 279 9.30 -8.69 10.20
CA GLY A 279 9.95 -8.04 11.33
C GLY A 279 10.26 -6.56 11.12
N ARG A 280 9.46 -5.90 10.31
CA ARG A 280 9.58 -4.46 10.01
C ARG A 280 8.99 -3.57 11.10
N LEU A 281 7.99 -4.10 11.83
CA LEU A 281 7.37 -3.45 12.98
C LEU A 281 7.58 -4.27 14.23
N ASN A 282 8.22 -3.68 15.22
CA ASN A 282 8.44 -4.29 16.53
C ASN A 282 7.67 -3.50 17.60
N ILE A 283 6.74 -4.15 18.30
CA ILE A 283 5.99 -3.57 19.43
C ILE A 283 6.53 -4.14 20.73
N GLN A 284 6.96 -3.28 21.67
CA GLN A 284 7.56 -3.65 22.96
C GLN A 284 6.74 -3.15 24.13
#